data_e55ad2a97da68fe4e0dc3125e795e06d
#
_entry.id   e55ad2a97da68fe4e0dc3125e795e06d
#
_cell.length_a   1.000
_cell.length_b   1.000
_cell.length_c   1.000
_cell.angle_alpha   90.00
_cell.angle_beta   90.00
_cell.angle_gamma   90.00
#
_symmetry.space_group_name_H-M   'P 1'
#
loop_
_entity.id
_entity.type
_entity.pdbx_description
1 polymer ?
#
loop_
_entity_poly.entity_id
_entity_poly.type
_entity_poly.pdbx_seq_one_letter_code
_entity_poly.pdbx_strand_id
1 'polypeptide(L)' 'MAVKFEIYLSDEDTERLFAVKEDKGKEELTGNDYARELLERELYRLHPNRVKYDDETGERIE' A
#
# COMPACT_ATOMS: atom_id res chain seq x y z
N MET A 1 5.63 -5.23 14.65
CA MET A 1 6.65 -5.69 13.70
C MET A 1 6.16 -5.51 12.28
N ALA A 2 7.00 -4.99 11.41
CA ALA A 2 6.63 -4.76 10.01
C ALA A 2 6.72 -6.05 9.20
N VAL A 3 5.78 -6.24 8.30
CA VAL A 3 5.77 -7.39 7.38
C VAL A 3 6.00 -6.86 5.97
N LYS A 4 6.86 -7.52 5.23
CA LYS A 4 7.17 -7.13 3.86
C LYS A 4 6.27 -7.91 2.89
N PHE A 5 5.66 -7.18 1.97
CA PHE A 5 4.89 -7.75 0.87
C PHE A 5 5.55 -7.39 -0.44
N GLU A 6 5.55 -8.32 -1.38
CA GLU A 6 5.99 -8.05 -2.75
C GLU A 6 4.77 -8.12 -3.66
N ILE A 7 4.52 -7.04 -4.39
CA ILE A 7 3.43 -6.98 -5.34
C ILE A 7 3.96 -6.51 -6.69
N TYR A 8 3.35 -7.02 -7.74
CA TYR A 8 3.72 -6.65 -9.11
C TYR A 8 2.54 -5.96 -9.76
N LEU A 9 2.80 -4.82 -10.35
CA LEU A 9 1.80 -4.07 -11.10
C LEU A 9 1.99 -4.30 -12.60
N SER A 10 0.90 -4.33 -13.32
CA SER A 10 0.96 -4.34 -14.79
C SER A 10 1.60 -3.04 -15.28
N ASP A 11 2.04 -3.02 -16.53
CA ASP A 11 2.60 -1.81 -17.13
C ASP A 11 1.60 -0.66 -17.09
N GLU A 12 0.34 -0.94 -17.36
CA GLU A 12 -0.72 0.07 -17.31
C GLU A 12 -0.91 0.65 -15.91
N ASP A 13 -0.94 -0.21 -14.89
CA ASP A 13 -1.10 0.24 -13.52
C ASP A 13 0.14 0.98 -13.03
N THR A 14 1.32 0.58 -13.48
CA THR A 14 2.55 1.28 -13.16
C THR A 14 2.52 2.70 -13.72
N GLU A 15 2.06 2.86 -14.95
CA GLU A 15 1.92 4.18 -15.57
C GLU A 15 0.91 5.04 -14.82
N ARG A 16 -0.22 4.45 -14.40
CA ARG A 16 -1.21 5.15 -13.59
C ARG A 16 -0.64 5.62 -12.25
N LEU A 17 0.17 4.77 -11.63
CA LEU A 17 0.83 5.11 -10.36
C LEU A 17 1.74 6.33 -10.53
N PHE A 18 2.58 6.33 -11.56
CA PHE A 18 3.49 7.44 -11.81
C PHE A 18 2.73 8.72 -12.19
N ALA A 19 1.65 8.60 -12.95
CA ALA A 19 0.83 9.74 -13.31
C ALA A 19 0.17 10.38 -12.08
N VAL A 20 -0.38 9.57 -11.19
CA VAL A 20 -1.00 10.06 -9.95
C VAL A 20 0.06 10.69 -9.05
N LYS A 21 1.23 10.05 -8.95
CA LYS A 21 2.35 10.56 -8.16
C LYS A 21 2.76 11.96 -8.63
N GLU A 22 2.86 12.15 -9.94
CA GLU A 22 3.20 13.44 -10.54
C GLU A 22 2.09 14.48 -10.29
N ASP A 23 0.83 14.08 -10.50
CA ASP A 23 -0.32 14.97 -10.30
C ASP A 23 -0.43 15.44 -8.85
N LYS A 24 0.01 14.64 -7.89
CA LYS A 24 -0.02 15.00 -6.48
C LYS A 24 1.25 15.69 -6.00
N GLY A 25 2.20 15.95 -6.90
CA GLY A 25 3.45 16.63 -6.56
C GLY A 25 4.36 15.81 -5.66
N LYS A 26 4.34 14.50 -5.80
CA LYS A 26 5.13 13.58 -4.98
C LYS A 26 6.37 13.04 -5.70
N GLU A 27 6.96 13.85 -6.57
CA GLU A 27 8.13 13.44 -7.38
C GLU A 27 9.33 13.02 -6.53
N GLU A 28 9.44 13.52 -5.31
CA GLU A 28 10.52 13.19 -4.39
C GLU A 28 10.43 11.77 -3.83
N LEU A 29 9.26 11.15 -3.90
CA LEU A 29 9.07 9.78 -3.45
C LEU A 29 9.34 8.80 -4.57
N THR A 30 9.86 7.62 -4.23
CA THR A 30 9.96 6.55 -5.21
C THR A 30 8.56 5.99 -5.51
N GLY A 31 8.42 5.28 -6.63
CA GLY A 31 7.16 4.63 -6.96
C GLY A 31 6.71 3.66 -5.86
N ASN A 32 7.67 2.93 -5.29
CA ASN A 32 7.39 1.99 -4.20
C ASN A 32 6.88 2.69 -2.95
N ASP A 33 7.52 3.79 -2.56
CA ASP A 33 7.10 4.55 -1.37
C ASP A 33 5.72 5.16 -1.55
N TYR A 34 5.43 5.68 -2.73
CA TYR A 34 4.12 6.26 -3.00
C TYR A 34 3.04 5.19 -3.07
N ALA A 35 3.33 4.03 -3.65
CA ALA A 35 2.39 2.91 -3.68
C ALA A 35 2.04 2.47 -2.26
N ARG A 36 3.05 2.41 -1.37
CA ARG A 36 2.83 2.08 0.04
C ARG A 36 1.94 3.12 0.71
N GLU A 37 2.20 4.39 0.46
CA GLU A 37 1.39 5.48 1.04
C GLU A 37 -0.08 5.37 0.61
N LEU A 38 -0.32 5.10 -0.67
CA LEU A 38 -1.67 4.92 -1.19
C LEU A 38 -2.38 3.73 -0.53
N LEU A 39 -1.66 2.62 -0.39
CA LEU A 39 -2.22 1.42 0.23
C LEU A 39 -2.54 1.67 1.71
N GLU A 40 -1.63 2.30 2.45
CA GLU A 40 -1.86 2.63 3.85
C GLU A 40 -3.11 3.49 4.03
N ARG A 41 -3.27 4.47 3.16
CA ARG A 41 -4.42 5.38 3.20
C ARG A 41 -5.72 4.62 2.93
N GLU A 42 -5.73 3.75 1.93
CA GLU A 42 -6.90 2.96 1.58
C GLU A 42 -7.26 1.95 2.68
N LEU A 43 -6.25 1.31 3.26
CA LEU A 43 -6.47 0.37 4.36
C LEU A 43 -7.09 1.08 5.57
N TYR A 44 -6.60 2.27 5.89
CA TYR A 44 -7.15 3.05 7.00
C TYR A 44 -8.61 3.46 6.72
N ARG A 45 -8.90 3.81 5.47
CA ARG A 45 -10.25 4.18 5.07
C ARG A 45 -11.23 3.02 5.21
N LEU A 46 -10.80 1.82 4.82
CA LEU A 46 -11.65 0.62 4.84
C LEU A 46 -11.80 0.04 6.23
N HIS A 47 -10.78 0.13 7.06
CA HIS A 47 -10.80 -0.47 8.39
C HIS A 47 -9.94 0.35 9.36
N PRO A 48 -10.48 1.45 9.91
CA PRO A 48 -9.70 2.35 10.76
C PRO A 48 -9.26 1.74 12.09
N ASN A 49 -9.96 0.72 12.58
CA ASN A 49 -9.61 0.06 13.82
C ASN A 49 -8.65 -1.11 13.55
N ARG A 50 -7.61 -1.22 14.39
CA ARG A 50 -6.67 -2.32 14.27
C ARG A 50 -7.33 -3.64 14.69
N VAL A 51 -7.08 -4.67 13.89
CA VAL A 51 -7.47 -6.03 14.20
C VAL A 51 -6.22 -6.88 14.15
N LYS A 52 -6.00 -7.70 15.15
CA LYS A 52 -4.82 -8.56 15.20
C LYS A 52 -5.03 -9.86 14.46
N TYR A 53 -4.05 -10.21 13.65
CA TYR A 53 -4.02 -11.45 12.90
C TYR A 53 -2.70 -12.14 13.12
N ASP A 54 -2.71 -13.46 12.97
CA ASP A 54 -1.49 -14.26 12.96
C ASP A 54 -0.77 -14.02 11.63
N ASP A 55 0.48 -13.59 11.68
CA ASP A 55 1.27 -13.29 10.48
C ASP A 55 1.55 -14.54 9.64
N GLU A 56 1.57 -15.71 10.26
CA GLU A 56 1.87 -16.96 9.55
C GLU A 56 0.64 -17.55 8.87
N THR A 57 -0.49 -17.54 9.55
CA THR A 57 -1.71 -18.18 9.03
C THR A 57 -2.70 -17.21 8.43
N GLY A 58 -2.62 -15.92 8.81
CA GLY A 58 -3.57 -14.91 8.39
C GLY A 58 -4.90 -15.00 9.12
N GLU A 59 -4.99 -15.79 10.19
CA GLU A 59 -6.21 -15.94 10.95
C GLU A 59 -6.33 -14.85 12.02
N ARG A 60 -7.58 -14.44 12.29
CA ARG A 60 -7.84 -13.44 13.32
C ARG A 60 -7.54 -14.03 14.70
N ILE A 61 -6.74 -13.29 15.48
CA ILE A 61 -6.33 -13.73 16.82
C ILE A 61 -7.42 -13.47 17.84
N GLU A 62 -8.21 -12.42 17.65
CA GLU A 62 -9.33 -12.08 18.56
C GLU A 62 -10.63 -12.75 18.17
#